data_f3af1f5f6427a5a4b7bd2e17db0089c0
#
_entry.id   f3af1f5f6427a5a4b7bd2e17db0089c0
#
_cell.length_a   1.000
_cell.length_b   1.000
_cell.length_c   1.000
_cell.angle_alpha   90.00
_cell.angle_beta   90.00
_cell.angle_gamma   90.00
#
_symmetry.space_group_name_H-M   'P 1'
#
loop_
_entity.id
_entity.type
_entity.pdbx_description
1 polymer ?
#
loop_
_entity_poly.entity_id
_entity_poly.type
_entity_poly.pdbx_seq_one_letter_code
_entity_poly.pdbx_strand_id
1 'polypeptide(L)'
;MSTICVTGIWHQGTVLTGCFAELGHSVRGVSEGRLLDGLKRGIPPVHEPSLPEILQRNLESGRLTYTESFAEGIQGAEFVFISTDTPVDANDDSDLSPMFALADSIGPHIDKDAVLCVSAQVPLGTTAALAEAVRLKSGHRSCDVAYVPEFLRLGSAVDSFQQADRFVIGCDNPIIAQRVGALFEPLGRPLVYTDIRSAEMAKHASNAFLATSIGFINQIADLSELLGADALEVARILKLDKRIGRHAFLSPGLGYAGGTLGRDVRALQHYGNSGGADTSLLDAVTDQNARRARLPARRLSSLLAGLAKRRIGVLGLTYKPGTSTMRRAMSLMVISELVEQGASVAAFDPIADLTEVPQLPPMRIGADPYDVAKDCDALVLITEWDGIDKVDWHRVRSLMAGDVLLDTRNLLDAVQLVEAGFKYYGIGRQLSQPQTSGVSA
;
A
#
# COMPACT_ATOMS: atom_id res chain seq x y z
N MET A 1 -15.59 25.49 -11.75
CA MET A 1 -14.20 25.82 -11.40
C MET A 1 -14.21 26.35 -9.98
N SER A 2 -13.53 25.68 -9.05
CA SER A 2 -13.51 26.05 -7.62
C SER A 2 -12.10 26.36 -7.15
N THR A 3 -11.99 27.09 -6.05
CA THR A 3 -10.72 27.35 -5.36
C THR A 3 -10.53 26.34 -4.25
N ILE A 4 -9.45 25.57 -4.31
CA ILE A 4 -9.14 24.47 -3.39
C ILE A 4 -7.81 24.75 -2.69
N CYS A 5 -7.78 24.62 -1.37
CA CYS A 5 -6.56 24.55 -0.59
C CYS A 5 -6.30 23.12 -0.15
N VAL A 6 -5.07 22.62 -0.29
CA VAL A 6 -4.65 21.32 0.22
C VAL A 6 -3.55 21.50 1.25
N THR A 7 -3.73 20.95 2.44
CA THR A 7 -2.80 21.01 3.57
C THR A 7 -2.33 19.61 3.96
N GLY A 8 -1.22 19.53 4.70
CA GLY A 8 -0.64 18.25 5.09
C GLY A 8 -0.07 17.48 3.90
N ILE A 9 0.62 18.18 3.02
CA ILE A 9 1.10 17.63 1.76
C ILE A 9 2.24 16.66 1.99
N TRP A 10 2.03 15.44 1.54
CA TRP A 10 3.01 14.39 1.30
C TRP A 10 2.61 13.68 0.00
N HIS A 11 2.71 12.38 -0.11
CA HIS A 11 2.34 11.63 -1.31
C HIS A 11 0.90 11.91 -1.77
N GLN A 12 -0.10 11.63 -0.93
CA GLN A 12 -1.52 11.81 -1.24
C GLN A 12 -1.86 13.27 -1.56
N GLY A 13 -1.42 14.20 -0.71
CA GLY A 13 -1.69 15.62 -0.91
C GLY A 13 -1.10 16.16 -2.21
N THR A 14 0.08 15.67 -2.62
CA THR A 14 0.68 16.03 -3.91
C THR A 14 -0.15 15.51 -5.08
N VAL A 15 -0.66 14.27 -5.01
CA VAL A 15 -1.56 13.72 -6.03
C VAL A 15 -2.85 14.52 -6.11
N LEU A 16 -3.47 14.87 -4.97
CA LEU A 16 -4.68 15.68 -4.93
C LEU A 16 -4.46 17.06 -5.55
N THR A 17 -3.36 17.75 -5.22
CA THR A 17 -3.07 19.09 -5.79
C THR A 17 -2.92 19.03 -7.31
N GLY A 18 -2.16 18.05 -7.81
CA GLY A 18 -1.98 17.84 -9.25
C GLY A 18 -3.27 17.49 -9.97
N CYS A 19 -4.00 16.50 -9.45
CA CYS A 19 -5.21 16.00 -10.09
C CYS A 19 -6.36 17.03 -10.08
N PHE A 20 -6.59 17.77 -9.00
CA PHE A 20 -7.60 18.83 -8.98
C PHE A 20 -7.24 19.98 -9.93
N ALA A 21 -5.96 20.38 -10.00
CA ALA A 21 -5.52 21.40 -10.94
C ALA A 21 -5.70 20.94 -12.40
N GLU A 22 -5.47 19.66 -12.69
CA GLU A 22 -5.70 19.05 -14.00
C GLU A 22 -7.18 19.03 -14.38
N LEU A 23 -8.09 18.90 -13.42
CA LEU A 23 -9.53 19.04 -13.61
C LEU A 23 -9.99 20.50 -13.83
N GLY A 24 -9.05 21.47 -13.81
CA GLY A 24 -9.33 22.87 -14.08
C GLY A 24 -9.68 23.70 -12.85
N HIS A 25 -9.51 23.17 -11.64
CA HIS A 25 -9.66 23.96 -10.41
C HIS A 25 -8.43 24.87 -10.16
N SER A 26 -8.63 25.96 -9.40
CA SER A 26 -7.53 26.75 -8.85
C SER A 26 -7.08 26.12 -7.55
N VAL A 27 -5.86 25.59 -7.50
CA VAL A 27 -5.36 24.79 -6.36
C VAL A 27 -4.17 25.46 -5.70
N ARG A 28 -4.23 25.56 -4.40
CA ARG A 28 -3.12 26.03 -3.57
C ARG A 28 -2.71 24.96 -2.57
N GLY A 29 -1.44 24.57 -2.60
CA GLY A 29 -0.87 23.64 -1.66
C GLY A 29 -0.12 24.37 -0.54
N VAL A 30 -0.38 24.00 0.73
CA VAL A 30 0.39 24.54 1.86
C VAL A 30 1.40 23.49 2.32
N SER A 31 2.69 23.86 2.26
CA SER A 31 3.82 22.99 2.63
C SER A 31 5.01 23.86 3.06
N GLU A 32 6.03 23.25 3.64
CA GLU A 32 7.19 23.96 4.18
C GLU A 32 8.54 23.33 3.80
N GLY A 33 9.60 24.10 3.99
CA GLY A 33 10.98 23.65 3.88
C GLY A 33 11.33 23.03 2.54
N ARG A 34 12.18 21.99 2.54
CA ARG A 34 12.68 21.33 1.34
C ARG A 34 11.57 20.71 0.48
N LEU A 35 10.47 20.28 1.11
CA LEU A 35 9.33 19.73 0.40
C LEU A 35 8.69 20.79 -0.48
N LEU A 36 8.44 21.98 0.07
CA LEU A 36 7.92 23.12 -0.68
C LEU A 36 8.81 23.51 -1.87
N ASP A 37 10.13 23.53 -1.67
CA ASP A 37 11.10 23.85 -2.74
C ASP A 37 11.02 22.84 -3.89
N GLY A 38 10.83 21.55 -3.57
CA GLY A 38 10.61 20.50 -4.54
C GLY A 38 9.31 20.70 -5.31
N LEU A 39 8.20 20.88 -4.58
CA LEU A 39 6.86 21.06 -5.15
C LEU A 39 6.76 22.28 -6.06
N LYS A 40 7.36 23.40 -5.70
CA LYS A 40 7.45 24.61 -6.57
C LYS A 40 8.17 24.36 -7.89
N ARG A 41 9.00 23.33 -7.97
CA ARG A 41 9.69 22.89 -9.20
C ARG A 41 9.00 21.72 -9.90
N GLY A 42 7.83 21.28 -9.44
CA GLY A 42 7.11 20.14 -9.98
C GLY A 42 7.71 18.79 -9.58
N ILE A 43 8.52 18.74 -8.52
CA ILE A 43 9.16 17.52 -8.03
C ILE A 43 8.35 16.96 -6.86
N PRO A 44 7.63 15.84 -7.04
CA PRO A 44 6.88 15.22 -5.95
C PRO A 44 7.82 14.55 -4.94
N PRO A 45 7.41 14.43 -3.65
CA PRO A 45 8.21 13.78 -2.61
C PRO A 45 8.35 12.27 -2.80
N VAL A 46 7.42 11.66 -3.53
CA VAL A 46 7.41 10.23 -3.85
C VAL A 46 7.17 10.09 -5.34
N HIS A 47 7.91 9.19 -5.97
CA HIS A 47 7.74 8.93 -7.40
C HIS A 47 6.35 8.31 -7.67
N GLU A 48 5.61 8.96 -8.58
CA GLU A 48 4.36 8.47 -9.16
C GLU A 48 4.39 8.72 -10.67
N PRO A 49 4.06 7.72 -11.49
CA PRO A 49 3.97 7.90 -12.94
C PRO A 49 3.05 9.06 -13.32
N SER A 50 3.47 9.88 -14.27
CA SER A 50 2.75 11.05 -14.83
C SER A 50 2.53 12.21 -13.84
N LEU A 51 2.83 12.06 -12.54
CA LEU A 51 2.62 13.14 -11.57
C LEU A 51 3.55 14.35 -11.80
N PRO A 52 4.86 14.18 -12.05
CA PRO A 52 5.74 15.31 -12.31
C PRO A 52 5.28 16.19 -13.48
N GLU A 53 4.84 15.56 -14.59
CA GLU A 53 4.36 16.26 -15.78
C GLU A 53 3.05 17.02 -15.49
N ILE A 54 2.15 16.43 -14.69
CA ILE A 54 0.91 17.07 -14.26
C ILE A 54 1.20 18.28 -13.38
N LEU A 55 2.09 18.14 -12.40
CA LEU A 55 2.47 19.24 -11.52
C LEU A 55 3.09 20.40 -12.33
N GLN A 56 4.07 20.11 -13.17
CA GLN A 56 4.77 21.13 -13.96
C GLN A 56 3.81 21.89 -14.87
N ARG A 57 2.98 21.21 -15.64
CA ARG A 57 1.99 21.82 -16.54
C ARG A 57 1.01 22.74 -15.79
N ASN A 58 0.58 22.34 -14.60
CA ASN A 58 -0.36 23.12 -13.81
C ASN A 58 0.29 24.29 -13.04
N LEU A 59 1.57 24.18 -12.66
CA LEU A 59 2.38 25.30 -12.16
C LEU A 59 2.59 26.36 -13.25
N GLU A 60 2.99 25.95 -14.45
CA GLU A 60 3.21 26.85 -15.60
C GLU A 60 1.92 27.60 -16.00
N SER A 61 0.77 26.93 -15.92
CA SER A 61 -0.52 27.56 -16.24
C SER A 61 -1.09 28.46 -15.12
N GLY A 62 -0.45 28.45 -13.94
CA GLY A 62 -0.91 29.19 -12.76
C GLY A 62 -2.15 28.59 -12.07
N ARG A 63 -2.64 27.43 -12.49
CA ARG A 63 -3.73 26.74 -11.80
C ARG A 63 -3.31 26.11 -10.47
N LEU A 64 -2.03 25.75 -10.35
CA LEU A 64 -1.43 25.20 -9.14
C LEU A 64 -0.38 26.16 -8.61
N THR A 65 -0.41 26.41 -7.31
CA THR A 65 0.62 27.17 -6.59
C THR A 65 0.91 26.53 -5.24
N TYR A 66 2.10 26.78 -4.70
CA TYR A 66 2.49 26.30 -3.37
C TYR A 66 3.01 27.45 -2.51
N THR A 67 2.62 27.48 -1.23
CA THR A 67 3.02 28.50 -0.25
C THR A 67 3.33 27.86 1.11
N GLU A 68 4.05 28.59 1.97
CA GLU A 68 4.23 28.24 3.39
C GLU A 68 3.08 28.81 4.25
N SER A 69 2.40 29.83 3.75
CA SER A 69 1.42 30.60 4.49
C SER A 69 0.04 29.95 4.44
N PHE A 70 -0.49 29.52 5.59
CA PHE A 70 -1.88 29.08 5.71
C PHE A 70 -2.86 30.21 5.31
N ALA A 71 -2.55 31.46 5.69
CA ALA A 71 -3.37 32.60 5.31
C ALA A 71 -3.51 32.75 3.79
N GLU A 72 -2.39 32.69 3.05
CA GLU A 72 -2.40 32.78 1.57
C GLU A 72 -3.04 31.55 0.94
N GLY A 73 -2.72 30.36 1.44
CA GLY A 73 -3.25 29.11 0.92
C GLY A 73 -4.76 29.01 1.04
N ILE A 74 -5.32 29.44 2.15
CA ILE A 74 -6.75 29.30 2.49
C ILE A 74 -7.59 30.49 2.01
N GLN A 75 -7.02 31.67 1.82
CA GLN A 75 -7.77 32.87 1.46
C GLN A 75 -8.72 32.65 0.27
N GLY A 76 -10.04 32.75 0.50
CA GLY A 76 -11.07 32.56 -0.53
C GLY A 76 -11.16 31.12 -1.06
N ALA A 77 -10.61 30.13 -0.36
CA ALA A 77 -10.80 28.73 -0.71
C ALA A 77 -12.24 28.28 -0.39
N GLU A 78 -12.89 27.68 -1.36
CA GLU A 78 -14.20 27.07 -1.18
C GLU A 78 -14.11 25.70 -0.49
N PHE A 79 -12.98 25.02 -0.66
CA PHE A 79 -12.69 23.71 -0.06
C PHE A 79 -11.28 23.71 0.50
N VAL A 80 -11.13 23.24 1.75
CA VAL A 80 -9.85 23.09 2.43
C VAL A 80 -9.66 21.62 2.76
N PHE A 81 -8.73 20.96 2.09
CA PHE A 81 -8.40 19.55 2.29
C PHE A 81 -7.31 19.37 3.33
N ILE A 82 -7.54 18.46 4.28
CA ILE A 82 -6.51 17.87 5.15
C ILE A 82 -6.17 16.50 4.57
N SER A 83 -4.91 16.32 4.11
CA SER A 83 -4.44 15.09 3.46
C SER A 83 -3.17 14.52 4.09
N THR A 84 -2.91 14.86 5.35
CA THR A 84 -1.71 14.38 6.04
C THR A 84 -1.80 12.91 6.39
N ASP A 85 -0.65 12.21 6.32
CA ASP A 85 -0.55 10.88 6.92
C ASP A 85 -0.69 10.95 8.44
N THR A 86 -1.29 9.91 9.01
CA THR A 86 -1.33 9.71 10.46
C THR A 86 -0.22 8.73 10.84
N PRO A 87 0.86 9.19 11.51
CA PRO A 87 1.85 8.28 12.07
C PRO A 87 1.19 7.27 13.00
N VAL A 88 1.79 6.11 13.14
CA VAL A 88 1.29 5.07 14.05
C VAL A 88 2.41 4.65 14.98
N ASP A 89 2.06 4.29 16.21
CA ASP A 89 2.96 3.74 17.20
C ASP A 89 3.28 2.25 16.93
N ALA A 90 3.96 1.60 17.88
CA ALA A 90 4.30 0.18 17.79
C ALA A 90 3.06 -0.75 17.85
N ASN A 91 1.93 -0.25 18.37
CA ASN A 91 0.66 -0.97 18.43
C ASN A 91 -0.25 -0.70 17.23
N ASP A 92 0.19 0.13 16.27
CA ASP A 92 -0.59 0.67 15.15
C ASP A 92 -1.71 1.65 15.57
N ASP A 93 -1.64 2.22 16.77
CA ASP A 93 -2.52 3.30 17.15
C ASP A 93 -2.11 4.60 16.44
N SER A 94 -3.10 5.27 15.85
CA SER A 94 -2.86 6.47 15.05
C SER A 94 -2.54 7.69 15.92
N ASP A 95 -1.41 8.34 15.67
CA ASP A 95 -1.13 9.67 16.22
C ASP A 95 -1.86 10.75 15.41
N LEU A 96 -2.87 11.34 16.02
CA LEU A 96 -3.67 12.40 15.41
C LEU A 96 -3.12 13.81 15.66
N SER A 97 -2.06 13.95 16.46
CA SER A 97 -1.47 15.26 16.80
C SER A 97 -1.14 16.11 15.57
N PRO A 98 -0.57 15.57 14.47
CA PRO A 98 -0.31 16.36 13.28
C PRO A 98 -1.58 16.90 12.62
N MET A 99 -2.67 16.14 12.65
CA MET A 99 -3.95 16.58 12.08
C MET A 99 -4.59 17.69 12.89
N PHE A 100 -4.56 17.59 14.21
CA PHE A 100 -5.07 18.66 15.10
C PHE A 100 -4.19 19.91 15.01
N ALA A 101 -2.88 19.79 14.84
CA ALA A 101 -2.00 20.93 14.58
C ALA A 101 -2.36 21.65 13.26
N LEU A 102 -2.72 20.89 12.21
CA LEU A 102 -3.24 21.46 10.96
C LEU A 102 -4.60 22.14 11.19
N ALA A 103 -5.51 21.53 11.93
CA ALA A 103 -6.80 22.12 12.26
C ALA A 103 -6.63 23.46 13.01
N ASP A 104 -5.69 23.53 13.96
CA ASP A 104 -5.33 24.77 14.68
C ASP A 104 -4.77 25.85 13.74
N SER A 105 -4.00 25.45 12.72
CA SER A 105 -3.43 26.37 11.72
C SER A 105 -4.45 26.82 10.68
N ILE A 106 -5.41 25.96 10.33
CA ILE A 106 -6.48 26.24 9.36
C ILE A 106 -7.53 27.19 9.96
N GLY A 107 -7.92 26.95 11.22
CA GLY A 107 -9.05 27.61 11.86
C GLY A 107 -9.05 29.15 11.74
N PRO A 108 -7.95 29.87 12.04
CA PRO A 108 -7.91 31.33 11.95
C PRO A 108 -8.14 31.91 10.55
N HIS A 109 -8.03 31.11 9.48
CA HIS A 109 -8.01 31.56 8.10
C HIS A 109 -9.16 31.01 7.24
N ILE A 110 -9.91 30.00 7.74
CA ILE A 110 -10.99 29.40 6.98
C ILE A 110 -12.22 30.31 6.93
N ASP A 111 -12.76 30.50 5.72
CA ASP A 111 -13.99 31.25 5.53
C ASP A 111 -15.21 30.49 6.06
N LYS A 112 -16.25 31.23 6.49
CA LYS A 112 -17.49 30.64 7.08
C LYS A 112 -18.24 29.70 6.12
N ASP A 113 -18.13 29.94 4.82
CA ASP A 113 -18.82 29.20 3.76
C ASP A 113 -17.92 28.14 3.08
N ALA A 114 -16.65 28.03 3.53
CA ALA A 114 -15.74 27.00 3.08
C ALA A 114 -16.06 25.65 3.70
N VAL A 115 -15.79 24.59 2.94
CA VAL A 115 -15.96 23.20 3.41
C VAL A 115 -14.60 22.61 3.79
N LEU A 116 -14.48 22.14 5.02
CA LEU A 116 -13.35 21.35 5.46
C LEU A 116 -13.51 19.91 4.92
N CYS A 117 -12.56 19.46 4.12
CA CYS A 117 -12.56 18.10 3.57
C CYS A 117 -11.43 17.29 4.21
N VAL A 118 -11.76 16.26 4.97
CA VAL A 118 -10.77 15.34 5.53
C VAL A 118 -10.58 14.19 4.54
N SER A 119 -9.35 14.08 3.99
CA SER A 119 -8.98 13.05 3.03
C SER A 119 -7.70 12.38 3.55
N ALA A 120 -7.83 11.62 4.60
CA ALA A 120 -6.75 10.91 5.27
C ALA A 120 -7.30 9.62 5.89
N GLN A 121 -6.41 8.68 6.19
CA GLN A 121 -6.81 7.47 6.90
C GLN A 121 -6.87 7.76 8.40
N VAL A 122 -8.06 7.90 8.93
CA VAL A 122 -8.32 8.35 10.30
C VAL A 122 -9.25 7.40 11.07
N PRO A 123 -9.11 7.29 12.40
CA PRO A 123 -10.09 6.64 13.26
C PRO A 123 -11.50 7.23 13.13
N LEU A 124 -12.52 6.40 13.39
CA LEU A 124 -13.92 6.83 13.35
C LEU A 124 -14.17 8.00 14.33
N GLY A 125 -14.89 9.01 13.85
CA GLY A 125 -15.21 10.21 14.61
C GLY A 125 -14.15 11.32 14.52
N THR A 126 -13.00 11.06 13.93
CA THR A 126 -11.90 12.04 13.79
C THR A 126 -12.32 13.23 12.94
N THR A 127 -13.08 13.01 11.85
CA THR A 127 -13.56 14.09 10.98
C THR A 127 -14.40 15.11 11.74
N ALA A 128 -15.33 14.65 12.58
CA ALA A 128 -16.16 15.53 13.41
C ALA A 128 -15.32 16.28 14.45
N ALA A 129 -14.35 15.61 15.07
CA ALA A 129 -13.45 16.23 16.04
C ALA A 129 -12.56 17.32 15.41
N LEU A 130 -12.06 17.11 14.21
CA LEU A 130 -11.29 18.10 13.46
C LEU A 130 -12.15 19.32 13.08
N ALA A 131 -13.39 19.09 12.61
CA ALA A 131 -14.32 20.17 12.33
C ALA A 131 -14.59 21.04 13.57
N GLU A 132 -14.75 20.42 14.73
CA GLU A 132 -14.93 21.13 15.99
C GLU A 132 -13.67 21.93 16.39
N ALA A 133 -12.48 21.36 16.23
CA ALA A 133 -11.22 22.06 16.46
C ALA A 133 -11.08 23.30 15.58
N VAL A 134 -11.35 23.16 14.28
CA VAL A 134 -11.35 24.29 13.32
C VAL A 134 -12.40 25.33 13.68
N ARG A 135 -13.62 24.91 14.03
CA ARG A 135 -14.70 25.81 14.46
C ARG A 135 -14.31 26.64 15.70
N LEU A 136 -13.70 26.04 16.70
CA LEU A 136 -13.25 26.73 17.89
C LEU A 136 -12.20 27.82 17.61
N LYS A 137 -11.31 27.55 16.64
CA LYS A 137 -10.25 28.51 16.26
C LYS A 137 -10.72 29.58 15.29
N SER A 138 -11.68 29.28 14.42
CA SER A 138 -12.22 30.24 13.45
C SER A 138 -13.14 31.28 14.08
N GLY A 139 -13.73 30.99 15.25
CA GLY A 139 -14.76 31.80 15.88
C GLY A 139 -16.11 31.74 15.14
N HIS A 140 -16.27 30.89 14.14
CA HIS A 140 -17.53 30.70 13.41
C HIS A 140 -18.52 29.86 14.24
N ARG A 141 -19.83 30.00 13.94
CA ARG A 141 -20.87 29.19 14.62
C ARG A 141 -20.88 27.74 14.20
N SER A 142 -20.46 27.46 12.94
CA SER A 142 -20.38 26.13 12.37
C SER A 142 -19.16 26.03 11.45
N CYS A 143 -18.73 24.83 11.19
CA CYS A 143 -17.77 24.48 10.17
C CYS A 143 -18.39 23.34 9.34
N ASP A 144 -18.67 23.62 8.06
CA ASP A 144 -19.12 22.57 7.15
C ASP A 144 -17.98 21.60 6.90
N VAL A 145 -18.28 20.31 7.00
CA VAL A 145 -17.24 19.27 6.90
C VAL A 145 -17.71 18.09 6.06
N ALA A 146 -16.77 17.49 5.33
CA ALA A 146 -16.95 16.24 4.63
C ALA A 146 -15.73 15.33 4.85
N TYR A 147 -15.96 14.03 4.90
CA TYR A 147 -14.93 13.01 4.81
C TYR A 147 -14.89 12.47 3.37
N VAL A 148 -13.72 12.52 2.75
CA VAL A 148 -13.49 12.05 1.37
C VAL A 148 -12.38 11.00 1.42
N PRO A 149 -12.70 9.73 1.73
CA PRO A 149 -11.69 8.68 1.82
C PRO A 149 -10.98 8.51 0.49
N GLU A 150 -9.66 8.44 0.57
CA GLU A 150 -8.84 8.11 -0.58
C GLU A 150 -8.74 6.58 -0.76
N PHE A 151 -8.69 6.13 -2.00
CA PHE A 151 -8.45 4.74 -2.38
C PHE A 151 -7.25 4.65 -3.35
N LEU A 152 -6.31 5.59 -3.22
CA LEU A 152 -5.14 5.68 -4.07
C LEU A 152 -4.20 4.48 -3.86
N ARG A 153 -3.52 4.09 -4.92
CA ARG A 153 -2.54 3.02 -4.88
C ARG A 153 -1.18 3.60 -5.17
N LEU A 154 -0.28 3.59 -4.20
CA LEU A 154 1.10 4.05 -4.39
C LEU A 154 1.72 3.37 -5.63
N GLY A 155 2.41 4.14 -6.51
CA GLY A 155 2.94 3.67 -7.79
C GLY A 155 1.93 3.67 -8.95
N SER A 156 0.66 4.02 -8.68
CA SER A 156 -0.40 4.23 -9.68
C SER A 156 -1.47 5.17 -9.14
N ALA A 157 -1.08 6.15 -8.32
CA ALA A 157 -2.04 6.98 -7.60
C ALA A 157 -2.77 7.96 -8.52
N VAL A 158 -2.10 8.51 -9.53
CA VAL A 158 -2.72 9.36 -10.56
C VAL A 158 -3.79 8.58 -11.33
N ASP A 159 -3.46 7.38 -11.81
CA ASP A 159 -4.40 6.52 -12.52
C ASP A 159 -5.56 6.08 -11.61
N SER A 160 -5.26 5.73 -10.35
CA SER A 160 -6.27 5.38 -9.34
C SER A 160 -7.23 6.53 -9.04
N PHE A 161 -6.79 7.78 -9.13
CA PHE A 161 -7.66 8.95 -9.00
C PHE A 161 -8.51 9.16 -10.26
N GLN A 162 -7.87 9.17 -11.44
CA GLN A 162 -8.56 9.45 -12.71
C GLN A 162 -9.52 8.34 -13.11
N GLN A 163 -9.18 7.08 -12.81
CA GLN A 163 -9.95 5.88 -13.14
C GLN A 163 -10.60 5.23 -11.91
N ALA A 164 -10.89 6.05 -10.88
CA ALA A 164 -11.48 5.54 -9.64
C ALA A 164 -12.77 4.72 -9.92
N ASP A 165 -12.92 3.61 -9.21
CA ASP A 165 -14.17 2.82 -9.26
C ASP A 165 -15.35 3.63 -8.73
N ARG A 166 -15.11 4.51 -7.77
CA ARG A 166 -16.06 5.41 -7.13
C ARG A 166 -15.37 6.50 -6.32
N PHE A 167 -16.06 7.61 -6.08
CA PHE A 167 -15.74 8.56 -5.01
C PHE A 167 -16.80 8.47 -3.92
N VAL A 168 -16.36 8.40 -2.67
CA VAL A 168 -17.25 8.40 -1.50
C VAL A 168 -17.21 9.78 -0.85
N ILE A 169 -18.35 10.36 -0.58
CA ILE A 169 -18.51 11.65 0.08
C ILE A 169 -19.35 11.43 1.35
N GLY A 170 -18.66 11.37 2.49
CA GLY A 170 -19.29 11.31 3.81
C GLY A 170 -19.59 12.70 4.30
N CYS A 171 -20.87 13.08 4.37
CA CYS A 171 -21.28 14.38 4.84
C CYS A 171 -22.74 14.32 5.33
N ASP A 172 -23.00 14.89 6.52
CA ASP A 172 -24.34 14.87 7.11
C ASP A 172 -25.27 15.94 6.51
N ASN A 173 -24.72 16.90 5.77
CA ASN A 173 -25.49 17.91 5.03
C ASN A 173 -25.51 17.57 3.51
N PRO A 174 -26.67 17.22 2.93
CA PRO A 174 -26.78 16.85 1.52
C PRO A 174 -26.34 17.95 0.54
N ILE A 175 -26.54 19.23 0.89
CA ILE A 175 -26.13 20.35 0.04
C ILE A 175 -24.60 20.43 -0.03
N ILE A 176 -23.94 20.30 1.12
CA ILE A 176 -22.48 20.27 1.21
C ILE A 176 -21.93 19.03 0.51
N ALA A 177 -22.55 17.85 0.71
CA ALA A 177 -22.16 16.64 0.01
C ALA A 177 -22.16 16.82 -1.51
N GLN A 178 -23.19 17.44 -2.08
CA GLN A 178 -23.27 17.72 -3.51
C GLN A 178 -22.19 18.72 -3.96
N ARG A 179 -21.93 19.77 -3.18
CA ARG A 179 -20.83 20.72 -3.47
C ARG A 179 -19.47 20.01 -3.56
N VAL A 180 -19.20 19.11 -2.61
CA VAL A 180 -17.94 18.33 -2.61
C VAL A 180 -17.94 17.34 -3.79
N GLY A 181 -19.05 16.66 -4.06
CA GLY A 181 -19.18 15.72 -5.17
C GLY A 181 -18.91 16.37 -6.53
N ALA A 182 -19.34 17.64 -6.72
CA ALA A 182 -19.12 18.39 -7.95
C ALA A 182 -17.64 18.55 -8.32
N LEU A 183 -16.70 18.46 -7.36
CA LEU A 183 -15.27 18.46 -7.64
C LEU A 183 -14.80 17.25 -8.47
N PHE A 184 -15.52 16.13 -8.37
CA PHE A 184 -15.17 14.86 -9.01
C PHE A 184 -16.04 14.55 -10.24
N GLU A 185 -17.13 15.29 -10.48
CA GLU A 185 -18.02 15.10 -11.64
C GLU A 185 -17.30 15.04 -12.99
N PRO A 186 -16.27 15.89 -13.26
CA PRO A 186 -15.59 15.85 -14.55
C PRO A 186 -14.91 14.51 -14.85
N LEU A 187 -14.69 13.67 -13.85
CA LEU A 187 -14.11 12.33 -14.03
C LEU A 187 -15.15 11.30 -14.53
N GLY A 188 -16.45 11.60 -14.45
CA GLY A 188 -17.52 10.71 -14.91
C GLY A 188 -17.58 9.39 -14.13
N ARG A 189 -17.10 9.38 -12.87
CA ARG A 189 -17.08 8.18 -12.02
C ARG A 189 -18.25 8.19 -11.04
N PRO A 190 -18.73 7.03 -10.58
CA PRO A 190 -19.79 6.94 -9.58
C PRO A 190 -19.47 7.75 -8.34
N LEU A 191 -20.44 8.60 -7.90
CA LEU A 191 -20.39 9.33 -6.64
C LEU A 191 -21.32 8.66 -5.65
N VAL A 192 -20.79 8.33 -4.47
CA VAL A 192 -21.54 7.68 -3.38
C VAL A 192 -21.62 8.65 -2.21
N TYR A 193 -22.84 9.09 -1.90
CA TYR A 193 -23.11 9.98 -0.78
C TYR A 193 -23.60 9.20 0.42
N THR A 194 -23.02 9.47 1.60
CA THR A 194 -23.40 8.84 2.86
C THR A 194 -23.07 9.78 4.04
N ASP A 195 -23.42 9.41 5.26
CA ASP A 195 -22.97 10.11 6.45
C ASP A 195 -21.46 9.94 6.71
N ILE A 196 -20.88 10.82 7.54
CA ILE A 196 -19.44 10.84 7.82
C ILE A 196 -18.98 9.51 8.42
N ARG A 197 -19.69 8.99 9.43
CA ARG A 197 -19.28 7.76 10.13
C ARG A 197 -19.32 6.53 9.25
N SER A 198 -20.33 6.43 8.39
CA SER A 198 -20.42 5.35 7.40
C SER A 198 -19.28 5.41 6.38
N ALA A 199 -18.88 6.61 5.95
CA ALA A 199 -17.75 6.79 5.03
C ALA A 199 -16.41 6.43 5.69
N GLU A 200 -16.18 6.85 6.95
CA GLU A 200 -15.00 6.45 7.74
C GLU A 200 -14.97 4.93 7.93
N MET A 201 -16.08 4.31 8.33
CA MET A 201 -16.18 2.85 8.49
C MET A 201 -15.93 2.12 7.17
N ALA A 202 -16.49 2.60 6.05
CA ALA A 202 -16.33 1.97 4.75
C ALA A 202 -14.85 1.93 4.30
N LYS A 203 -14.05 2.94 4.66
CA LYS A 203 -12.61 2.94 4.39
C LYS A 203 -11.91 1.81 5.14
N HIS A 204 -12.10 1.68 6.45
CA HIS A 204 -11.54 0.60 7.25
C HIS A 204 -12.05 -0.77 6.83
N ALA A 205 -13.35 -0.90 6.60
CA ALA A 205 -13.98 -2.15 6.18
C ALA A 205 -13.45 -2.63 4.82
N SER A 206 -13.23 -1.71 3.86
CA SER A 206 -12.63 -2.06 2.57
C SER A 206 -11.25 -2.69 2.73
N ASN A 207 -10.39 -2.10 3.54
CA ASN A 207 -9.04 -2.62 3.75
C ASN A 207 -9.05 -3.93 4.57
N ALA A 208 -9.92 -4.06 5.55
CA ALA A 208 -10.10 -5.30 6.30
C ALA A 208 -10.63 -6.43 5.41
N PHE A 209 -11.55 -6.14 4.48
CA PHE A 209 -12.02 -7.11 3.50
C PHE A 209 -10.89 -7.59 2.57
N LEU A 210 -10.05 -6.67 2.10
CA LEU A 210 -8.88 -7.04 1.29
C LEU A 210 -7.90 -7.93 2.09
N ALA A 211 -7.61 -7.57 3.33
CA ALA A 211 -6.77 -8.38 4.23
C ALA A 211 -7.36 -9.79 4.45
N THR A 212 -8.67 -9.88 4.68
CA THR A 212 -9.41 -11.15 4.85
C THR A 212 -9.34 -11.99 3.57
N SER A 213 -9.52 -11.38 2.40
CA SER A 213 -9.44 -12.08 1.10
C SER A 213 -8.05 -12.68 0.87
N ILE A 214 -6.98 -11.93 1.22
CA ILE A 214 -5.60 -12.41 1.18
C ILE A 214 -5.40 -13.56 2.18
N GLY A 215 -5.91 -13.41 3.39
CA GLY A 215 -5.89 -14.48 4.41
C GLY A 215 -6.58 -15.74 3.91
N PHE A 216 -7.80 -15.59 3.38
CA PHE A 216 -8.57 -16.71 2.84
C PHE A 216 -7.82 -17.46 1.73
N ILE A 217 -7.33 -16.76 0.69
CA ILE A 217 -6.66 -17.46 -0.41
C ILE A 217 -5.35 -18.13 0.02
N ASN A 218 -4.65 -17.54 0.99
CA ASN A 218 -3.45 -18.16 1.55
C ASN A 218 -3.76 -19.44 2.34
N GLN A 219 -4.87 -19.50 3.04
CA GLN A 219 -5.33 -20.72 3.68
C GLN A 219 -5.72 -21.78 2.64
N ILE A 220 -6.40 -21.38 1.58
CA ILE A 220 -6.71 -22.27 0.44
C ILE A 220 -5.42 -22.76 -0.22
N ALA A 221 -4.40 -21.93 -0.33
CA ALA A 221 -3.11 -22.33 -0.88
C ALA A 221 -2.43 -23.43 -0.05
N ASP A 222 -2.43 -23.30 1.28
CA ASP A 222 -1.87 -24.34 2.17
C ASP A 222 -2.65 -25.66 2.05
N LEU A 223 -3.99 -25.60 1.95
CA LEU A 223 -4.83 -26.79 1.72
C LEU A 223 -4.62 -27.38 0.33
N SER A 224 -4.44 -26.56 -0.70
CA SER A 224 -4.17 -27.02 -2.06
C SER A 224 -2.88 -27.82 -2.12
N GLU A 225 -1.81 -27.34 -1.49
CA GLU A 225 -0.55 -28.10 -1.42
C GLU A 225 -0.71 -29.45 -0.72
N LEU A 226 -1.46 -29.48 0.38
CA LEU A 226 -1.72 -30.70 1.14
C LEU A 226 -2.53 -31.73 0.33
N LEU A 227 -3.49 -31.25 -0.47
CA LEU A 227 -4.47 -32.09 -1.17
C LEU A 227 -4.14 -32.32 -2.65
N GLY A 228 -3.05 -31.75 -3.16
CA GLY A 228 -2.64 -31.93 -4.54
C GLY A 228 -3.38 -31.06 -5.56
N ALA A 229 -4.01 -29.98 -5.13
CA ALA A 229 -4.62 -28.98 -6.01
C ALA A 229 -3.63 -27.86 -6.38
N ASP A 230 -3.97 -27.06 -7.39
CA ASP A 230 -3.27 -25.83 -7.75
C ASP A 230 -4.09 -24.62 -7.30
N ALA A 231 -3.56 -23.87 -6.32
CA ALA A 231 -4.26 -22.71 -5.76
C ALA A 231 -4.43 -21.56 -6.77
N LEU A 232 -3.58 -21.45 -7.80
CA LEU A 232 -3.76 -20.45 -8.86
C LEU A 232 -4.98 -20.78 -9.71
N GLU A 233 -5.19 -22.06 -10.05
CA GLU A 233 -6.40 -22.49 -10.77
C GLU A 233 -7.66 -22.30 -9.89
N VAL A 234 -7.57 -22.65 -8.61
CA VAL A 234 -8.67 -22.39 -7.66
C VAL A 234 -9.00 -20.89 -7.63
N ALA A 235 -8.00 -20.03 -7.48
CA ALA A 235 -8.19 -18.58 -7.46
C ALA A 235 -8.77 -18.06 -8.80
N ARG A 236 -8.30 -18.59 -9.94
CA ARG A 236 -8.82 -18.25 -11.27
C ARG A 236 -10.31 -18.60 -11.39
N ILE A 237 -10.69 -19.78 -10.94
CA ILE A 237 -12.10 -20.26 -10.96
C ILE A 237 -12.96 -19.37 -10.07
N LEU A 238 -12.53 -19.08 -8.84
CA LEU A 238 -13.25 -18.21 -7.90
C LEU A 238 -13.52 -16.82 -8.49
N LYS A 239 -12.53 -16.22 -9.16
CA LYS A 239 -12.65 -14.90 -9.79
C LYS A 239 -13.66 -14.85 -10.95
N LEU A 240 -14.04 -15.99 -11.53
CA LEU A 240 -15.08 -16.06 -12.56
C LEU A 240 -16.50 -16.02 -12.00
N ASP A 241 -16.69 -16.33 -10.71
CA ASP A 241 -18.00 -16.17 -10.06
C ASP A 241 -18.32 -14.69 -9.88
N LYS A 242 -19.46 -14.22 -10.39
CA LYS A 242 -19.90 -12.81 -10.33
C LYS A 242 -20.06 -12.29 -8.89
N ARG A 243 -20.33 -13.18 -7.93
CA ARG A 243 -20.45 -12.83 -6.50
C ARG A 243 -19.10 -12.53 -5.86
N ILE A 244 -18.01 -13.02 -6.43
CA ILE A 244 -16.62 -12.80 -5.99
C ILE A 244 -15.99 -11.69 -6.84
N GLY A 245 -16.00 -11.85 -8.16
CA GLY A 245 -15.56 -10.86 -9.12
C GLY A 245 -14.09 -10.98 -9.56
N ARG A 246 -13.85 -10.51 -10.77
CA ARG A 246 -12.53 -10.65 -11.44
C ARG A 246 -11.39 -9.95 -10.72
N HIS A 247 -11.69 -8.90 -9.97
CA HIS A 247 -10.71 -8.07 -9.27
C HIS A 247 -10.52 -8.45 -7.81
N ALA A 248 -11.10 -9.56 -7.35
CA ALA A 248 -10.92 -10.05 -5.98
C ALA A 248 -9.45 -10.33 -5.67
N PHE A 249 -9.02 -9.93 -4.46
CA PHE A 249 -7.65 -10.08 -3.96
C PHE A 249 -7.37 -11.54 -3.55
N LEU A 250 -7.34 -12.41 -4.55
CA LEU A 250 -7.18 -13.86 -4.39
C LEU A 250 -5.89 -14.35 -5.08
N SER A 251 -4.77 -13.71 -4.77
CA SER A 251 -3.45 -14.16 -5.24
C SER A 251 -2.68 -14.81 -4.08
N PRO A 252 -2.43 -16.13 -4.13
CA PRO A 252 -1.66 -16.82 -3.09
C PRO A 252 -0.24 -16.25 -2.98
N GLY A 253 0.26 -16.08 -1.74
CA GLY A 253 1.59 -15.50 -1.51
C GLY A 253 1.96 -15.45 -0.03
N LEU A 254 2.77 -14.44 0.35
CA LEU A 254 3.24 -14.23 1.71
C LEU A 254 2.24 -13.49 2.63
N GLY A 255 1.11 -13.04 2.11
CA GLY A 255 0.20 -12.22 2.88
C GLY A 255 0.28 -10.75 2.50
N TYR A 256 -0.27 -9.88 3.36
CA TYR A 256 -0.22 -8.44 3.18
C TYR A 256 0.93 -7.80 3.98
N ALA A 257 1.47 -6.73 3.43
CA ALA A 257 2.55 -5.94 4.00
C ALA A 257 2.21 -4.44 3.95
N GLY A 258 3.13 -3.59 4.39
CA GLY A 258 2.95 -2.13 4.42
C GLY A 258 2.10 -1.65 5.60
N GLY A 259 1.78 -0.35 5.59
CA GLY A 259 1.14 0.34 6.72
C GLY A 259 -0.38 0.44 6.65
N THR A 260 -1.04 -0.05 5.59
CA THR A 260 -2.45 0.29 5.35
C THR A 260 -3.42 -0.81 5.81
N LEU A 261 -3.31 -2.03 5.28
CA LEU A 261 -4.28 -3.10 5.57
C LEU A 261 -4.23 -3.53 7.04
N GLY A 262 -3.02 -3.74 7.57
CA GLY A 262 -2.84 -4.17 8.97
C GLY A 262 -3.34 -3.12 9.97
N ARG A 263 -3.10 -1.83 9.71
CA ARG A 263 -3.59 -0.73 10.55
C ARG A 263 -5.12 -0.71 10.62
N ASP A 264 -5.80 -0.85 9.49
CA ASP A 264 -7.27 -0.81 9.47
C ASP A 264 -7.89 -2.04 10.14
N VAL A 265 -7.29 -3.23 9.98
CA VAL A 265 -7.72 -4.43 10.71
C VAL A 265 -7.60 -4.19 12.21
N ARG A 266 -6.46 -3.67 12.70
CA ARG A 266 -6.26 -3.39 14.13
C ARG A 266 -7.17 -2.30 14.66
N ALA A 267 -7.43 -1.24 13.88
CA ALA A 267 -8.39 -0.21 14.27
C ALA A 267 -9.78 -0.81 14.50
N LEU A 268 -10.25 -1.69 13.60
CA LEU A 268 -11.52 -2.38 13.77
C LEU A 268 -11.53 -3.35 14.98
N GLN A 269 -10.42 -4.06 15.21
CA GLN A 269 -10.26 -4.91 16.40
C GLN A 269 -10.31 -4.07 17.69
N HIS A 270 -9.63 -2.91 17.72
CA HIS A 270 -9.67 -2.00 18.85
C HIS A 270 -11.09 -1.50 19.15
N TYR A 271 -11.84 -1.09 18.12
CA TYR A 271 -13.24 -0.67 18.28
C TYR A 271 -14.14 -1.80 18.77
N GLY A 272 -13.99 -2.99 18.19
CA GLY A 272 -14.76 -4.15 18.62
C GLY A 272 -14.48 -4.50 20.08
N ASN A 273 -13.22 -4.58 20.47
CA ASN A 273 -12.81 -4.89 21.84
C ASN A 273 -13.31 -3.83 22.85
N SER A 274 -13.20 -2.55 22.50
CA SER A 274 -13.67 -1.45 23.35
C SER A 274 -15.20 -1.39 23.46
N GLY A 275 -15.91 -1.77 22.38
CA GLY A 275 -17.37 -1.76 22.29
C GLY A 275 -18.06 -3.08 22.64
N GLY A 276 -17.29 -4.14 22.91
CA GLY A 276 -17.82 -5.48 23.21
C GLY A 276 -18.37 -6.23 22.00
N ALA A 277 -17.93 -5.90 20.76
CA ALA A 277 -18.26 -6.63 19.56
C ALA A 277 -17.25 -7.76 19.30
N ASP A 278 -17.71 -8.87 18.70
CA ASP A 278 -16.83 -9.98 18.30
C ASP A 278 -15.93 -9.60 17.13
N THR A 279 -14.62 -9.74 17.30
CA THR A 279 -13.59 -9.48 16.28
C THR A 279 -12.84 -10.75 15.87
N SER A 280 -13.31 -11.91 16.23
CA SER A 280 -12.60 -13.21 16.05
C SER A 280 -12.15 -13.47 14.62
N LEU A 281 -12.92 -13.05 13.60
CA LEU A 281 -12.52 -13.14 12.20
C LEU A 281 -11.27 -12.28 11.90
N LEU A 282 -11.25 -11.05 12.39
CA LEU A 282 -10.12 -10.12 12.17
C LEU A 282 -8.88 -10.58 12.94
N ASP A 283 -9.06 -11.16 14.13
CA ASP A 283 -7.99 -11.76 14.92
C ASP A 283 -7.35 -12.93 14.17
N ALA A 284 -8.16 -13.80 13.60
CA ALA A 284 -7.69 -14.93 12.77
C ALA A 284 -6.92 -14.44 11.53
N VAL A 285 -7.36 -13.36 10.89
CA VAL A 285 -6.67 -12.74 9.73
C VAL A 285 -5.30 -12.21 10.13
N THR A 286 -5.21 -11.49 11.24
CA THR A 286 -3.95 -10.95 11.77
C THR A 286 -2.96 -12.07 12.12
N ASP A 287 -3.42 -13.08 12.85
CA ASP A 287 -2.61 -14.24 13.23
C ASP A 287 -2.10 -15.02 12.03
N GLN A 288 -2.97 -15.21 11.04
CA GLN A 288 -2.58 -15.90 9.81
C GLN A 288 -1.51 -15.10 9.06
N ASN A 289 -1.67 -13.78 8.92
CA ASN A 289 -0.69 -12.94 8.26
C ASN A 289 0.68 -12.99 8.94
N ALA A 290 0.73 -12.98 10.27
CA ALA A 290 1.95 -13.13 11.04
C ALA A 290 2.65 -14.47 10.79
N ARG A 291 1.86 -15.58 10.69
CA ARG A 291 2.41 -16.91 10.36
C ARG A 291 2.98 -16.99 8.94
N ARG A 292 2.43 -16.20 7.98
CA ARG A 292 2.92 -16.18 6.58
C ARG A 292 4.34 -15.64 6.45
N ALA A 293 4.75 -14.69 7.27
CA ALA A 293 6.13 -14.18 7.27
C ALA A 293 7.18 -15.27 7.57
N ARG A 294 6.81 -16.28 8.35
CA ARG A 294 7.68 -17.43 8.70
C ARG A 294 7.68 -18.56 7.67
N LEU A 295 6.77 -18.49 6.68
CA LEU A 295 6.61 -19.56 5.69
C LEU A 295 7.89 -19.84 4.88
N PRO A 296 8.62 -18.82 4.33
CA PRO A 296 9.82 -19.08 3.55
C PRO A 296 10.91 -19.78 4.36
N ALA A 297 11.19 -19.32 5.58
CA ALA A 297 12.20 -19.93 6.43
C ALA A 297 11.85 -21.37 6.80
N ARG A 298 10.58 -21.62 7.16
CA ARG A 298 10.09 -22.98 7.46
C ARG A 298 10.25 -23.91 6.26
N ARG A 299 9.88 -23.46 5.05
CA ARG A 299 10.00 -24.26 3.83
C ARG A 299 11.44 -24.57 3.47
N LEU A 300 12.28 -23.52 3.45
CA LEU A 300 13.70 -23.70 3.17
C LEU A 300 14.39 -24.58 4.21
N SER A 301 14.03 -24.46 5.48
CA SER A 301 14.54 -25.33 6.55
C SER A 301 14.22 -26.81 6.27
N SER A 302 12.99 -27.09 5.79
CA SER A 302 12.62 -28.45 5.39
C SER A 302 13.36 -28.94 4.14
N LEU A 303 13.48 -28.08 3.12
CA LEU A 303 14.11 -28.44 1.84
C LEU A 303 15.64 -28.62 1.94
N LEU A 304 16.28 -27.87 2.83
CA LEU A 304 17.74 -27.86 3.01
C LEU A 304 18.22 -28.67 4.24
N ALA A 305 17.29 -29.35 4.92
CA ALA A 305 17.54 -30.06 6.18
C ALA A 305 18.18 -29.15 7.26
N GLY A 306 17.63 -27.95 7.41
CA GLY A 306 18.06 -26.91 8.34
C GLY A 306 18.67 -25.71 7.64
N LEU A 307 18.69 -24.55 8.36
CA LEU A 307 19.17 -23.28 7.82
C LEU A 307 20.54 -22.86 8.41
N ALA A 308 21.01 -23.53 9.45
CA ALA A 308 22.29 -23.18 10.07
C ALA A 308 23.43 -23.24 9.05
N LYS A 309 24.17 -22.13 8.91
CA LYS A 309 25.29 -21.97 7.97
C LYS A 309 24.90 -22.02 6.49
N ARG A 310 23.60 -22.02 6.15
CA ARG A 310 23.13 -21.92 4.77
C ARG A 310 23.25 -20.49 4.26
N ARG A 311 23.50 -20.34 2.97
CA ARG A 311 23.54 -19.05 2.26
C ARG A 311 22.26 -18.90 1.45
N ILE A 312 21.43 -17.94 1.83
CA ILE A 312 20.13 -17.71 1.18
C ILE A 312 20.16 -16.38 0.44
N GLY A 313 19.82 -16.41 -0.84
CA GLY A 313 19.61 -15.21 -1.62
C GLY A 313 18.15 -14.77 -1.56
N VAL A 314 17.92 -13.48 -1.32
CA VAL A 314 16.59 -12.87 -1.29
C VAL A 314 16.47 -11.87 -2.43
N LEU A 315 15.45 -12.02 -3.25
CA LEU A 315 15.16 -11.18 -4.39
C LEU A 315 13.87 -10.38 -4.13
N GLY A 316 14.00 -9.04 -4.11
CA GLY A 316 12.93 -8.10 -3.75
C GLY A 316 12.89 -7.77 -2.27
N LEU A 317 13.05 -6.49 -1.94
CA LEU A 317 13.08 -5.96 -0.58
C LEU A 317 11.92 -5.02 -0.29
N THR A 318 11.36 -4.35 -1.30
CA THR A 318 10.24 -3.43 -1.15
C THR A 318 8.95 -4.14 -0.76
N TYR A 319 8.00 -3.42 -0.15
CA TYR A 319 6.77 -4.06 0.32
C TYR A 319 5.83 -4.50 -0.81
N LYS A 320 5.98 -3.88 -2.00
CA LYS A 320 5.28 -4.24 -3.25
C LYS A 320 6.04 -3.68 -4.46
N PRO A 321 5.74 -4.13 -5.69
CA PRO A 321 6.33 -3.58 -6.92
C PRO A 321 5.99 -2.10 -7.13
N GLY A 322 6.84 -1.39 -7.90
CA GLY A 322 6.61 -0.02 -8.32
C GLY A 322 6.83 1.04 -7.23
N THR A 323 7.47 0.71 -6.12
CA THR A 323 7.82 1.66 -5.06
C THR A 323 9.16 1.33 -4.43
N SER A 324 9.86 2.33 -3.92
CA SER A 324 11.15 2.16 -3.22
C SER A 324 10.99 1.85 -1.72
N THR A 325 9.79 2.01 -1.16
CA THR A 325 9.61 1.92 0.29
C THR A 325 9.72 0.48 0.82
N MET A 326 10.48 0.36 1.91
CA MET A 326 10.66 -0.87 2.67
C MET A 326 9.87 -0.89 3.97
N ARG A 327 9.11 0.16 4.26
CA ARG A 327 8.33 0.27 5.51
C ARG A 327 7.40 -0.92 5.67
N ARG A 328 7.59 -1.69 6.75
CA ARG A 328 6.80 -2.88 7.06
C ARG A 328 6.75 -3.89 5.89
N ALA A 329 7.84 -3.98 5.11
CA ALA A 329 7.95 -4.96 4.06
C ALA A 329 8.04 -6.38 4.64
N MET A 330 7.37 -7.33 4.02
CA MET A 330 7.40 -8.74 4.41
C MET A 330 8.83 -9.32 4.29
N SER A 331 9.63 -8.79 3.36
CA SER A 331 11.01 -9.18 3.15
C SER A 331 11.86 -9.04 4.42
N LEU A 332 11.68 -7.95 5.18
CA LEU A 332 12.43 -7.71 6.42
C LEU A 332 12.12 -8.78 7.47
N MET A 333 10.84 -9.15 7.61
CA MET A 333 10.41 -10.20 8.54
C MET A 333 10.95 -11.58 8.12
N VAL A 334 10.90 -11.87 6.81
CA VAL A 334 11.45 -13.13 6.26
C VAL A 334 12.96 -13.20 6.48
N ILE A 335 13.70 -12.12 6.23
CA ILE A 335 15.16 -12.07 6.42
C ILE A 335 15.52 -12.24 7.90
N SER A 336 14.78 -11.55 8.80
CA SER A 336 15.01 -11.74 10.25
C SER A 336 14.82 -13.21 10.65
N GLU A 337 13.76 -13.86 10.23
CA GLU A 337 13.48 -15.26 10.53
C GLU A 337 14.56 -16.20 9.95
N LEU A 338 15.05 -15.96 8.74
CA LEU A 338 16.16 -16.73 8.13
C LEU A 338 17.45 -16.60 8.95
N VAL A 339 17.78 -15.38 9.36
CA VAL A 339 18.99 -15.09 10.16
C VAL A 339 18.87 -15.70 11.57
N GLU A 340 17.73 -15.59 12.22
CA GLU A 340 17.46 -16.22 13.53
C GLU A 340 17.64 -17.73 13.51
N GLN A 341 17.36 -18.38 12.37
CA GLN A 341 17.61 -19.82 12.17
C GLN A 341 19.04 -20.12 11.72
N GLY A 342 19.94 -19.14 11.70
CA GLY A 342 21.38 -19.31 11.45
C GLY A 342 21.79 -19.27 9.99
N ALA A 343 20.93 -18.78 9.08
CA ALA A 343 21.32 -18.53 7.70
C ALA A 343 22.12 -17.22 7.55
N SER A 344 22.99 -17.16 6.56
CA SER A 344 23.56 -15.90 6.05
C SER A 344 22.74 -15.45 4.83
N VAL A 345 22.34 -14.18 4.80
CA VAL A 345 21.45 -13.65 3.76
C VAL A 345 22.19 -12.66 2.88
N ALA A 346 22.05 -12.81 1.56
CA ALA A 346 22.33 -11.78 0.55
C ALA A 346 21.02 -11.35 -0.09
N ALA A 347 20.82 -10.05 -0.30
CA ALA A 347 19.57 -9.53 -0.83
C ALA A 347 19.81 -8.50 -1.93
N PHE A 348 18.87 -8.42 -2.89
CA PHE A 348 18.87 -7.45 -3.96
C PHE A 348 17.46 -6.94 -4.24
N ASP A 349 17.37 -5.63 -4.46
CA ASP A 349 16.20 -4.95 -5.03
C ASP A 349 16.71 -3.72 -5.79
N PRO A 350 16.28 -3.46 -7.02
CA PRO A 350 16.83 -2.38 -7.86
C PRO A 350 16.47 -0.98 -7.38
N ILE A 351 15.41 -0.82 -6.58
CA ILE A 351 14.85 0.50 -6.24
C ILE A 351 14.61 0.70 -4.74
N ALA A 352 14.89 -0.29 -3.90
CA ALA A 352 14.63 -0.19 -2.46
C ALA A 352 15.44 0.94 -1.81
N ASP A 353 14.77 1.79 -1.03
CA ASP A 353 15.41 2.81 -0.21
C ASP A 353 15.78 2.24 1.17
N LEU A 354 17.03 1.82 1.30
CA LEU A 354 17.57 1.25 2.53
C LEU A 354 17.62 2.26 3.69
N THR A 355 17.52 3.55 3.40
CA THR A 355 17.59 4.61 4.43
C THR A 355 16.27 4.79 5.19
N GLU A 356 15.16 4.29 4.64
CA GLU A 356 13.86 4.34 5.31
C GLU A 356 13.75 3.45 6.56
N VAL A 357 14.63 2.45 6.70
CA VAL A 357 14.59 1.48 7.80
C VAL A 357 15.78 1.72 8.71
N PRO A 358 15.58 2.28 9.91
CA PRO A 358 16.67 2.64 10.81
C PRO A 358 17.57 1.46 11.23
N GLN A 359 16.98 0.26 11.29
CA GLN A 359 17.68 -0.96 11.67
C GLN A 359 17.27 -2.10 10.75
N LEU A 360 18.14 -2.39 9.77
CA LEU A 360 17.98 -3.51 8.87
C LEU A 360 18.39 -4.82 9.56
N PRO A 361 17.71 -5.95 9.26
CA PRO A 361 18.22 -7.25 9.67
C PRO A 361 19.59 -7.52 9.03
N PRO A 362 20.44 -8.33 9.67
CA PRO A 362 21.77 -8.64 9.14
C PRO A 362 21.66 -9.30 7.75
N MET A 363 22.14 -8.57 6.72
CA MET A 363 22.17 -9.07 5.34
C MET A 363 23.26 -8.35 4.55
N ARG A 364 23.78 -8.99 3.50
CA ARG A 364 24.62 -8.36 2.48
C ARG A 364 23.73 -7.84 1.36
N ILE A 365 23.92 -6.61 0.95
CA ILE A 365 23.25 -6.09 -0.25
C ILE A 365 24.09 -6.46 -1.48
N GLY A 366 23.46 -7.13 -2.42
CA GLY A 366 24.04 -7.50 -3.70
C GLY A 366 23.89 -6.38 -4.73
N ALA A 367 24.80 -6.36 -5.71
CA ALA A 367 24.78 -5.41 -6.81
C ALA A 367 23.70 -5.74 -7.87
N ASP A 368 23.41 -7.02 -8.02
CA ASP A 368 22.43 -7.55 -8.99
C ASP A 368 21.97 -8.96 -8.55
N PRO A 369 21.00 -9.58 -9.24
CA PRO A 369 20.56 -10.94 -8.93
C PRO A 369 21.66 -12.00 -9.04
N TYR A 370 22.64 -11.79 -9.91
CA TYR A 370 23.75 -12.74 -10.12
C TYR A 370 24.74 -12.70 -8.93
N ASP A 371 25.00 -11.49 -8.41
CA ASP A 371 25.84 -11.33 -7.21
C ASP A 371 25.18 -11.96 -5.98
N VAL A 372 23.85 -11.82 -5.84
CA VAL A 372 23.10 -12.50 -4.77
C VAL A 372 23.13 -14.01 -4.91
N ALA A 373 23.00 -14.52 -6.13
CA ALA A 373 22.98 -15.96 -6.40
C ALA A 373 24.30 -16.67 -6.10
N LYS A 374 25.42 -15.95 -6.12
CA LYS A 374 26.75 -16.54 -5.97
C LYS A 374 26.90 -17.37 -4.70
N ASP A 375 27.18 -18.66 -4.87
CA ASP A 375 27.35 -19.65 -3.83
C ASP A 375 26.13 -19.81 -2.88
N CYS A 376 24.92 -19.40 -3.27
CA CYS A 376 23.72 -19.60 -2.46
C CYS A 376 23.23 -21.05 -2.52
N ASP A 377 22.76 -21.55 -1.36
CA ASP A 377 22.08 -22.85 -1.27
C ASP A 377 20.65 -22.78 -1.82
N ALA A 378 19.99 -21.64 -1.67
CA ALA A 378 18.65 -21.37 -2.21
C ALA A 378 18.43 -19.88 -2.49
N LEU A 379 17.44 -19.61 -3.36
CA LEU A 379 16.89 -18.28 -3.63
C LEU A 379 15.45 -18.19 -3.20
N VAL A 380 15.04 -17.01 -2.73
CA VAL A 380 13.64 -16.65 -2.43
C VAL A 380 13.28 -15.39 -3.18
N LEU A 381 12.24 -15.45 -4.00
CA LEU A 381 11.61 -14.26 -4.58
C LEU A 381 10.48 -13.79 -3.65
N ILE A 382 10.61 -12.55 -3.11
CA ILE A 382 9.66 -11.95 -2.19
C ILE A 382 8.85 -10.84 -2.85
N THR A 383 9.52 -9.95 -3.58
CA THR A 383 8.84 -8.85 -4.29
C THR A 383 9.36 -8.82 -5.72
N GLU A 384 8.44 -8.77 -6.65
CA GLU A 384 8.73 -8.62 -8.06
C GLU A 384 9.16 -7.17 -8.36
N TRP A 385 9.96 -6.99 -9.40
CA TRP A 385 10.34 -5.68 -9.95
C TRP A 385 10.33 -5.71 -11.48
N ASP A 386 10.28 -4.54 -12.09
CA ASP A 386 10.34 -4.41 -13.55
C ASP A 386 11.65 -4.95 -14.10
N GLY A 387 11.57 -5.92 -15.02
CA GLY A 387 12.73 -6.56 -15.62
C GLY A 387 13.19 -7.86 -14.95
N ILE A 388 12.47 -8.37 -13.94
CA ILE A 388 12.75 -9.71 -13.37
C ILE A 388 12.59 -10.82 -14.42
N ASP A 389 11.73 -10.61 -15.40
CA ASP A 389 11.52 -11.46 -16.58
C ASP A 389 12.74 -11.53 -17.50
N LYS A 390 13.64 -10.53 -17.42
CA LYS A 390 14.88 -10.45 -18.20
C LYS A 390 16.09 -11.07 -17.52
N VAL A 391 15.92 -11.59 -16.30
CA VAL A 391 16.99 -12.27 -15.58
C VAL A 391 17.34 -13.58 -16.30
N ASP A 392 18.61 -13.77 -16.60
CA ASP A 392 19.11 -15.05 -17.13
C ASP A 392 19.18 -16.11 -16.02
N TRP A 393 18.12 -16.89 -15.91
CA TRP A 393 18.00 -17.92 -14.87
C TRP A 393 18.97 -19.08 -15.03
N HIS A 394 19.44 -19.38 -16.26
CA HIS A 394 20.52 -20.36 -16.48
C HIS A 394 21.82 -19.87 -15.84
N ARG A 395 22.15 -18.60 -16.04
CA ARG A 395 23.33 -17.98 -15.43
C ARG A 395 23.17 -17.92 -13.90
N VAL A 396 22.00 -17.52 -13.38
CA VAL A 396 21.71 -17.54 -11.93
C VAL A 396 21.97 -18.94 -11.38
N ARG A 397 21.40 -19.97 -11.99
CA ARG A 397 21.57 -21.36 -11.55
C ARG A 397 23.04 -21.80 -11.55
N SER A 398 23.80 -21.41 -12.55
CA SER A 398 25.22 -21.75 -12.68
C SER A 398 26.13 -21.15 -11.58
N LEU A 399 25.69 -20.06 -10.96
CA LEU A 399 26.40 -19.37 -9.87
C LEU A 399 26.06 -19.93 -8.48
N MET A 400 24.96 -20.64 -8.34
CA MET A 400 24.49 -21.16 -7.05
C MET A 400 25.20 -22.47 -6.67
N ALA A 401 25.41 -22.64 -5.37
CA ALA A 401 25.83 -23.92 -4.80
C ALA A 401 24.68 -24.95 -4.76
N GLY A 402 23.48 -24.49 -4.41
CA GLY A 402 22.26 -25.31 -4.42
C GLY A 402 21.40 -25.07 -5.66
N ASP A 403 20.21 -25.71 -5.68
CA ASP A 403 19.28 -25.69 -6.82
C ASP A 403 17.84 -25.30 -6.46
N VAL A 404 17.62 -24.82 -5.22
CA VAL A 404 16.29 -24.49 -4.72
C VAL A 404 15.93 -23.02 -5.04
N LEU A 405 14.76 -22.82 -5.65
CA LEU A 405 14.15 -21.51 -5.84
C LEU A 405 12.72 -21.52 -5.30
N LEU A 406 12.46 -20.68 -4.29
CA LEU A 406 11.14 -20.46 -3.71
C LEU A 406 10.56 -19.14 -4.24
N ASP A 407 9.53 -19.26 -5.09
CA ASP A 407 8.80 -18.12 -5.63
C ASP A 407 7.55 -17.87 -4.80
N THR A 408 7.59 -16.86 -3.93
CA THR A 408 6.46 -16.52 -3.07
C THR A 408 5.39 -15.67 -3.76
N ARG A 409 5.61 -15.33 -5.03
CA ARG A 409 4.70 -14.53 -5.86
C ARG A 409 4.01 -15.35 -6.94
N ASN A 410 4.48 -16.58 -7.18
CA ASN A 410 4.03 -17.42 -8.30
C ASN A 410 4.14 -16.70 -9.66
N LEU A 411 5.17 -15.90 -9.81
CA LEU A 411 5.38 -15.02 -10.97
C LEU A 411 6.18 -15.70 -12.07
N LEU A 412 7.18 -16.50 -11.68
CA LEU A 412 8.15 -17.03 -12.61
C LEU A 412 7.61 -18.27 -13.36
N ASP A 413 8.07 -18.46 -14.58
CA ASP A 413 7.71 -19.63 -15.37
C ASP A 413 8.40 -20.89 -14.83
N ALA A 414 7.60 -21.75 -14.21
CA ALA A 414 8.08 -22.99 -13.60
C ALA A 414 8.77 -23.94 -14.61
N VAL A 415 8.32 -23.97 -15.87
CA VAL A 415 8.89 -24.83 -16.91
C VAL A 415 10.29 -24.37 -17.25
N GLN A 416 10.45 -23.08 -17.55
CA GLN A 416 11.76 -22.50 -17.85
C GLN A 416 12.77 -22.65 -16.70
N LEU A 417 12.31 -22.52 -15.45
CA LEU A 417 13.17 -22.69 -14.29
C LEU A 417 13.61 -24.14 -14.07
N VAL A 418 12.71 -25.09 -14.28
CA VAL A 418 13.07 -26.53 -14.23
C VAL A 418 14.05 -26.88 -15.37
N GLU A 419 13.87 -26.34 -16.58
CA GLU A 419 14.80 -26.50 -17.70
C GLU A 419 16.17 -25.87 -17.39
N ALA A 420 16.20 -24.74 -16.66
CA ALA A 420 17.43 -24.12 -16.16
C ALA A 420 18.12 -24.92 -15.02
N GLY A 421 17.47 -25.97 -14.51
CA GLY A 421 18.02 -26.85 -13.49
C GLY A 421 17.67 -26.48 -12.06
N PHE A 422 16.60 -25.70 -11.84
CA PHE A 422 16.08 -25.41 -10.52
C PHE A 422 15.09 -26.46 -10.03
N LYS A 423 15.09 -26.70 -8.73
CA LYS A 423 13.93 -27.20 -8.01
C LYS A 423 13.05 -26.02 -7.65
N TYR A 424 12.03 -25.78 -8.46
CA TYR A 424 11.12 -24.66 -8.32
C TYR A 424 9.96 -24.95 -7.37
N TYR A 425 9.68 -24.03 -6.46
CA TYR A 425 8.60 -24.11 -5.49
C TYR A 425 7.77 -22.82 -5.51
N GLY A 426 6.51 -22.91 -5.88
CA GLY A 426 5.52 -21.83 -5.74
C GLY A 426 4.75 -21.91 -4.44
N ILE A 427 3.83 -21.00 -4.22
CA ILE A 427 2.88 -20.99 -3.09
C ILE A 427 1.54 -21.59 -3.55
N GLY A 428 1.06 -22.59 -2.82
CA GLY A 428 -0.23 -23.24 -3.12
C GLY A 428 -0.18 -24.19 -4.31
N ARG A 429 1.01 -24.65 -4.69
CA ARG A 429 1.23 -25.58 -5.81
C ARG A 429 2.07 -26.74 -5.38
N GLN A 430 1.77 -27.93 -5.90
CA GLN A 430 2.67 -29.07 -5.76
C GLN A 430 3.94 -28.82 -6.59
N LEU A 431 5.02 -29.44 -6.13
CA LEU A 431 6.31 -29.48 -6.81
C LEU A 431 6.16 -29.79 -8.29
N SER A 432 6.65 -28.94 -9.17
CA SER A 432 6.96 -29.31 -10.53
C SER A 432 8.21 -30.18 -10.49
N GLN A 433 8.04 -31.50 -10.22
CA GLN A 433 9.09 -32.44 -10.56
C GLN A 433 9.07 -32.60 -12.08
N PRO A 434 10.25 -32.68 -12.74
CA PRO A 434 10.28 -33.10 -14.14
C PRO A 434 9.53 -34.43 -14.21
N GLN A 435 8.49 -34.50 -15.02
CA GLN A 435 7.88 -35.78 -15.36
C GLN A 435 9.00 -36.62 -15.96
N THR A 436 9.54 -37.54 -15.20
CA THR A 436 10.33 -38.62 -15.78
C THR A 436 9.36 -39.33 -16.73
N SER A 437 9.54 -39.09 -18.02
CA SER A 437 8.87 -39.83 -19.08
C SER A 437 9.18 -41.31 -18.89
N GLY A 438 8.36 -41.96 -18.08
CA GLY A 438 8.29 -43.42 -18.00
C GLY A 438 7.65 -43.90 -19.29
N VAL A 439 8.49 -44.11 -20.30
CA VAL A 439 8.15 -45.02 -21.39
C VAL A 439 8.07 -46.40 -20.73
N SER A 440 6.86 -46.83 -20.34
CA SER A 440 6.58 -48.21 -20.08
C SER A 440 6.39 -48.92 -21.42
N ALA A 441 7.28 -49.82 -21.67
CA ALA A 441 7.20 -50.82 -22.76
C ALA A 441 5.96 -51.73 -22.64
#